data_da4a4965adaf5211b0a0aac283f617ee
#
_entry.id   da4a4965adaf5211b0a0aac283f617ee
#
_cell.length_a   1.000
_cell.length_b   1.000
_cell.length_c   1.000
_cell.angle_alpha   90.00
_cell.angle_beta   90.00
_cell.angle_gamma   90.00
#
_symmetry.space_group_name_H-M   'P 1'
#
loop_
_entity.id
_entity.type
_entity.pdbx_description
1 polymer ?
#
loop_
_entity_poly.entity_id
_entity_poly.type
_entity_poly.pdbx_seq_one_letter_code
_entity_poly.pdbx_strand_id
1 'polypeptide(L)'
;ALLTGSTSKKEKDRIYEELQNGTIQLIIGTHALIQDKVQFKNLGLVIIDEQHRFGVNQRAALQHKGVYPHVLIMTATPIPRTMTLSVYGDLAVSIIKEMPPGRKPVKTYVVDSSYKERLRVFFGKEMTTGHQVYVVCPLVEESEKLDLQAAEELFLELKDYFYKSFDVGLVHGRMNPKEKDEVMQAFHEGHIQLLVSTTVIEVGVNVPNATIMC
;
A
#
# COMPACT_ATOMS: atom_id res chain seq x y z
N ALA A 1 3.45 -21.14 -4.06
CA ALA A 1 2.08 -21.01 -3.56
C ALA A 1 1.81 -19.59 -3.07
N LEU A 2 0.54 -19.25 -2.90
CA LEU A 2 0.06 -18.00 -2.29
C LEU A 2 -0.76 -18.31 -1.03
N LEU A 3 -0.43 -17.69 0.09
CA LEU A 3 -1.14 -17.85 1.36
C LEU A 3 -1.54 -16.51 1.95
N THR A 4 -2.84 -16.25 2.00
CA THR A 4 -3.43 -15.02 2.53
C THR A 4 -4.51 -15.30 3.58
N GLY A 5 -5.03 -14.26 4.22
CA GLY A 5 -6.17 -14.39 5.11
C GLY A 5 -7.40 -15.00 4.43
N SER A 6 -7.64 -14.63 3.16
CA SER A 6 -8.78 -15.07 2.34
C SER A 6 -8.63 -16.46 1.71
N THR A 7 -7.46 -17.10 1.78
CA THR A 7 -7.23 -18.47 1.28
C THR A 7 -8.19 -19.45 1.99
N SER A 8 -8.89 -20.28 1.22
CA SER A 8 -9.86 -21.23 1.75
C SER A 8 -9.21 -22.24 2.71
N LYS A 9 -9.98 -22.79 3.66
CA LYS A 9 -9.46 -23.75 4.62
C LYS A 9 -8.83 -24.98 3.95
N LYS A 10 -9.50 -25.54 2.95
CA LYS A 10 -9.02 -26.70 2.18
C LYS A 10 -7.67 -26.42 1.50
N GLU A 11 -7.54 -25.25 0.93
CA GLU A 11 -6.30 -24.83 0.26
C GLU A 11 -5.18 -24.55 1.27
N LYS A 12 -5.51 -23.97 2.42
CA LYS A 12 -4.53 -23.79 3.52
C LYS A 12 -3.97 -25.13 3.99
N ASP A 13 -4.85 -26.10 4.24
CA ASP A 13 -4.43 -27.43 4.72
C ASP A 13 -3.51 -28.12 3.69
N ARG A 14 -3.82 -28.02 2.39
CA ARG A 14 -2.95 -28.51 1.31
C ARG A 14 -1.58 -27.82 1.31
N ILE A 15 -1.57 -26.50 1.39
CA ILE A 15 -0.32 -25.71 1.39
C ILE A 15 0.54 -26.07 2.59
N TYR A 16 -0.04 -26.26 3.77
CA TYR A 16 0.71 -26.63 4.97
C TYR A 16 1.40 -27.99 4.81
N GLU A 17 0.70 -28.98 4.29
CA GLU A 17 1.25 -30.31 4.01
C GLU A 17 2.38 -30.24 2.97
N GLU A 18 2.17 -29.53 1.87
CA GLU A 18 3.14 -29.37 0.79
C GLU A 18 4.40 -28.56 1.19
N LEU A 19 4.28 -27.63 2.13
CA LEU A 19 5.42 -26.94 2.74
C LEU A 19 6.22 -27.86 3.66
N GLN A 20 5.53 -28.63 4.48
CA GLN A 20 6.16 -29.54 5.43
C GLN A 20 6.89 -30.69 4.75
N ASN A 21 6.35 -31.22 3.66
CA ASN A 21 7.03 -32.28 2.88
C ASN A 21 8.07 -31.72 1.89
N GLY A 22 8.09 -30.40 1.64
CA GLY A 22 9.05 -29.73 0.76
C GLY A 22 8.69 -29.73 -0.72
N THR A 23 7.45 -30.04 -1.06
CA THR A 23 6.93 -29.94 -2.45
C THR A 23 6.85 -28.49 -2.88
N ILE A 24 6.36 -27.59 -2.00
CA ILE A 24 6.39 -26.15 -2.22
C ILE A 24 7.75 -25.60 -1.81
N GLN A 25 8.47 -25.00 -2.76
CA GLN A 25 9.78 -24.40 -2.54
C GLN A 25 9.71 -22.87 -2.41
N LEU A 26 8.67 -22.24 -2.96
CA LEU A 26 8.44 -20.81 -2.87
C LEU A 26 7.00 -20.54 -2.46
N ILE A 27 6.83 -19.79 -1.37
CA ILE A 27 5.54 -19.30 -0.94
C ILE A 27 5.57 -17.79 -0.76
N ILE A 28 4.52 -17.13 -1.21
CA ILE A 28 4.27 -15.71 -1.01
C ILE A 28 3.02 -15.58 -0.16
N GLY A 29 2.99 -14.63 0.73
CA GLY A 29 1.80 -14.43 1.55
C GLY A 29 1.88 -13.20 2.45
N THR A 30 0.83 -13.01 3.21
CA THR A 30 0.72 -11.95 4.21
C THR A 30 1.07 -12.48 5.60
N HIS A 31 0.61 -11.83 6.65
CA HIS A 31 0.75 -12.29 8.05
C HIS A 31 0.29 -13.75 8.28
N ALA A 32 -0.44 -14.33 7.33
CA ALA A 32 -0.83 -15.73 7.39
C ALA A 32 0.38 -16.70 7.46
N LEU A 33 1.54 -16.30 6.90
CA LEU A 33 2.79 -17.07 6.94
C LEU A 33 3.42 -17.17 8.34
N ILE A 34 3.07 -16.26 9.25
CA ILE A 34 3.64 -16.21 10.60
C ILE A 34 3.00 -17.25 11.52
N GLN A 35 1.78 -17.72 11.21
CA GLN A 35 1.03 -18.63 12.04
C GLN A 35 1.83 -19.91 12.35
N ASP A 36 1.71 -20.44 13.57
CA ASP A 36 2.46 -21.61 14.04
C ASP A 36 2.21 -22.86 13.19
N LYS A 37 1.05 -22.97 12.58
CA LYS A 37 0.68 -24.08 11.68
C LYS A 37 1.51 -24.12 10.38
N VAL A 38 2.11 -23.01 9.99
CA VAL A 38 2.98 -22.94 8.81
C VAL A 38 4.35 -23.48 9.20
N GLN A 39 4.67 -24.69 8.78
CA GLN A 39 5.94 -25.34 9.02
C GLN A 39 6.65 -25.62 7.70
N PHE A 40 7.95 -25.38 7.66
CA PHE A 40 8.78 -25.58 6.47
C PHE A 40 9.67 -26.80 6.69
N LYS A 41 9.85 -27.61 5.66
CA LYS A 41 10.83 -28.70 5.69
C LYS A 41 12.25 -28.19 5.86
N ASN A 42 12.60 -27.14 5.11
CA ASN A 42 13.92 -26.51 5.16
C ASN A 42 13.78 -25.06 4.65
N LEU A 43 13.59 -24.11 5.56
CA LEU A 43 13.49 -22.69 5.23
C LEU A 43 14.87 -22.09 5.09
N GLY A 44 15.26 -21.73 3.86
CA GLY A 44 16.59 -21.18 3.56
C GLY A 44 16.61 -19.64 3.43
N LEU A 45 15.50 -19.03 3.00
CA LEU A 45 15.42 -17.58 2.78
C LEU A 45 14.06 -17.02 3.20
N VAL A 46 14.09 -15.92 3.92
CA VAL A 46 12.91 -15.11 4.28
C VAL A 46 13.07 -13.73 3.67
N ILE A 47 12.07 -13.26 2.93
CA ILE A 47 12.03 -11.90 2.38
C ILE A 47 10.83 -11.19 3.03
N ILE A 48 11.08 -10.04 3.65
CA ILE A 48 10.07 -9.19 4.27
C ILE A 48 10.08 -7.84 3.58
N ASP A 49 8.98 -7.51 2.92
CA ASP A 49 8.77 -6.20 2.32
C ASP A 49 7.92 -5.32 3.25
N GLU A 50 8.12 -3.99 3.19
CA GLU A 50 7.43 -3.00 4.01
C GLU A 50 7.43 -3.37 5.50
N GLN A 51 8.63 -3.54 6.04
CA GLN A 51 8.86 -4.08 7.38
C GLN A 51 8.11 -3.35 8.51
N HIS A 52 7.75 -2.08 8.34
CA HIS A 52 7.00 -1.31 9.34
C HIS A 52 5.62 -1.93 9.66
N ARG A 53 5.10 -2.78 8.78
CA ARG A 53 3.87 -3.57 8.98
C ARG A 53 4.07 -4.81 9.84
N PHE A 54 5.32 -5.16 10.15
CA PHE A 54 5.66 -6.33 10.95
C PHE A 54 6.24 -5.90 12.30
N GLY A 55 5.59 -6.30 13.38
CA GLY A 55 6.14 -6.14 14.73
C GLY A 55 7.43 -6.95 14.94
N VAL A 56 8.24 -6.55 15.92
CA VAL A 56 9.51 -7.22 16.25
C VAL A 56 9.30 -8.72 16.50
N ASN A 57 8.27 -9.08 17.26
CA ASN A 57 7.93 -10.49 17.58
C ASN A 57 7.54 -11.30 16.35
N GLN A 58 6.90 -10.69 15.38
CA GLN A 58 6.47 -11.35 14.14
C GLN A 58 7.67 -11.68 13.23
N ARG A 59 8.67 -10.81 13.19
CA ARG A 59 9.93 -11.06 12.46
C ARG A 59 10.72 -12.19 13.12
N ALA A 60 10.85 -12.17 14.43
CA ALA A 60 11.48 -13.23 15.17
C ALA A 60 10.78 -14.60 14.94
N ALA A 61 9.44 -14.63 14.93
CA ALA A 61 8.68 -15.84 14.66
C ALA A 61 8.98 -16.43 13.27
N LEU A 62 9.19 -15.62 12.24
CA LEU A 62 9.58 -16.10 10.91
C LEU A 62 11.01 -16.65 10.89
N GLN A 63 11.94 -16.02 11.59
CA GLN A 63 13.32 -16.51 11.71
C GLN A 63 13.39 -17.86 12.43
N HIS A 64 12.56 -18.06 13.43
CA HIS A 64 12.52 -19.33 14.19
C HIS A 64 11.86 -20.50 13.44
N LYS A 65 11.26 -20.27 12.27
CA LYS A 65 10.67 -21.33 11.44
C LYS A 65 11.70 -22.16 10.65
N GLY A 66 12.97 -21.78 10.68
CA GLY A 66 14.08 -22.50 10.03
C GLY A 66 15.33 -22.58 10.90
N VAL A 67 16.27 -23.41 10.48
CA VAL A 67 17.59 -23.49 11.10
C VAL A 67 18.51 -22.47 10.41
N TYR A 68 18.58 -21.25 10.93
CA TYR A 68 19.38 -20.13 10.37
C TYR A 68 19.03 -19.73 8.93
N PRO A 69 17.77 -19.37 8.62
CA PRO A 69 17.44 -18.88 7.30
C PRO A 69 18.12 -17.53 7.05
N HIS A 70 18.51 -17.28 5.80
CA HIS A 70 18.89 -15.93 5.38
C HIS A 70 17.68 -15.01 5.44
N VAL A 71 17.88 -13.75 5.85
CA VAL A 71 16.78 -12.79 5.99
C VAL A 71 17.08 -11.53 5.21
N LEU A 72 16.22 -11.21 4.27
CA LEU A 72 16.22 -9.94 3.54
C LEU A 72 15.04 -9.08 4.00
N ILE A 73 15.34 -7.91 4.53
CA ILE A 73 14.33 -6.95 4.96
C ILE A 73 14.39 -5.75 4.01
N MET A 74 13.24 -5.37 3.47
CA MET A 74 13.13 -4.22 2.56
C MET A 74 12.19 -3.17 3.14
N THR A 75 12.49 -1.91 2.88
CA THR A 75 11.63 -0.78 3.22
C THR A 75 11.87 0.39 2.29
N ALA A 76 10.80 1.08 1.90
CA ALA A 76 10.88 2.32 1.16
C ALA A 76 11.10 3.55 2.07
N THR A 77 10.86 3.41 3.38
CA THR A 77 11.10 4.49 4.34
C THR A 77 12.58 4.54 4.71
N PRO A 78 13.26 5.70 4.53
CA PRO A 78 14.67 5.83 4.92
C PRO A 78 14.80 5.69 6.44
N ILE A 79 15.54 4.67 6.87
CA ILE A 79 15.88 4.49 8.29
C ILE A 79 17.24 5.12 8.54
N PRO A 80 17.37 6.08 9.45
CA PRO A 80 18.66 6.65 9.82
C PRO A 80 19.66 5.56 10.21
N ARG A 81 20.90 5.66 9.72
CA ARG A 81 21.94 4.64 9.90
C ARG A 81 22.19 4.30 11.38
N THR A 82 22.08 5.30 12.26
CA THR A 82 22.17 5.13 13.72
C THR A 82 21.04 4.28 14.28
N MET A 83 19.83 4.43 13.75
CA MET A 83 18.67 3.65 14.17
C MET A 83 18.73 2.22 13.62
N THR A 84 19.31 2.01 12.43
CA THR A 84 19.55 0.69 11.87
C THR A 84 20.48 -0.14 12.76
N LEU A 85 21.57 0.45 13.24
CA LEU A 85 22.51 -0.21 14.15
C LEU A 85 21.86 -0.55 15.51
N SER A 86 21.00 0.32 16.04
CA SER A 86 20.34 0.10 17.34
C SER A 86 19.23 -0.93 17.29
N VAL A 87 18.50 -1.03 16.17
CA VAL A 87 17.31 -1.89 16.04
C VAL A 87 17.63 -3.23 15.38
N TYR A 88 18.66 -3.28 14.53
CA TYR A 88 18.97 -4.46 13.68
C TYR A 88 20.37 -5.03 13.93
N GLY A 89 21.19 -4.42 14.80
CA GLY A 89 22.47 -4.92 15.26
C GLY A 89 23.40 -5.42 14.14
N ASP A 90 23.29 -6.67 13.81
CA ASP A 90 24.21 -7.40 12.92
C ASP A 90 23.79 -7.47 11.46
N LEU A 91 22.77 -6.69 11.01
CA LEU A 91 22.35 -6.73 9.62
C LEU A 91 23.22 -5.84 8.73
N ALA A 92 23.68 -6.39 7.59
CA ALA A 92 24.31 -5.62 6.54
C ALA A 92 23.27 -4.73 5.85
N VAL A 93 23.58 -3.45 5.63
CA VAL A 93 22.68 -2.48 5.02
C VAL A 93 23.12 -2.18 3.59
N SER A 94 22.21 -2.36 2.65
CA SER A 94 22.36 -1.95 1.25
C SER A 94 21.36 -0.86 0.91
N ILE A 95 21.81 0.22 0.28
CA ILE A 95 20.96 1.36 -0.07
C ILE A 95 20.92 1.53 -1.57
N ILE A 96 19.72 1.46 -2.16
CA ILE A 96 19.47 1.80 -3.55
C ILE A 96 19.18 3.30 -3.61
N LYS A 97 20.10 4.08 -4.20
CA LYS A 97 20.00 5.54 -4.29
C LYS A 97 19.42 6.03 -5.61
N GLU A 98 19.45 5.20 -6.61
CA GLU A 98 19.02 5.54 -7.97
C GLU A 98 17.50 5.41 -8.10
N MET A 99 16.89 6.37 -8.78
CA MET A 99 15.48 6.31 -9.15
C MET A 99 15.30 5.36 -10.35
N PRO A 100 14.18 4.64 -10.43
CA PRO A 100 13.86 3.86 -11.62
C PRO A 100 13.89 4.72 -12.89
N PRO A 101 14.32 4.16 -14.04
CA PRO A 101 14.33 4.87 -15.30
C PRO A 101 12.97 5.51 -15.63
N GLY A 102 12.98 6.77 -16.07
CA GLY A 102 11.75 7.49 -16.43
C GLY A 102 11.01 8.17 -15.28
N ARG A 103 11.39 7.94 -14.02
CA ARG A 103 10.74 8.59 -12.88
C ARG A 103 11.23 10.03 -12.73
N LYS A 104 10.28 10.98 -12.74
CA LYS A 104 10.57 12.42 -12.58
C LYS A 104 10.56 12.80 -11.09
N PRO A 105 11.38 13.80 -10.66
CA PRO A 105 11.30 14.35 -9.32
C PRO A 105 9.91 14.92 -9.03
N VAL A 106 9.39 14.65 -7.83
CA VAL A 106 8.14 15.23 -7.34
C VAL A 106 8.39 16.61 -6.76
N LYS A 107 7.54 17.59 -7.13
CA LYS A 107 7.54 18.91 -6.52
C LYS A 107 6.45 18.99 -5.46
N THR A 108 6.83 19.28 -4.22
CA THR A 108 5.90 19.38 -3.09
C THR A 108 5.69 20.82 -2.71
N TYR A 109 4.43 21.21 -2.50
CA TYR A 109 4.01 22.55 -2.10
C TYR A 109 3.12 22.43 -0.86
N VAL A 110 3.31 23.33 0.09
CA VAL A 110 2.41 23.51 1.23
C VAL A 110 1.55 24.73 0.95
N VAL A 111 0.24 24.53 0.95
CA VAL A 111 -0.74 25.58 0.68
C VAL A 111 -1.85 25.56 1.72
N ASP A 112 -2.48 26.68 1.95
CA ASP A 112 -3.62 26.81 2.88
C ASP A 112 -4.97 26.80 2.14
N SER A 113 -6.06 26.88 2.89
CA SER A 113 -7.43 26.83 2.37
C SER A 113 -7.76 27.93 1.33
N SER A 114 -7.02 29.04 1.27
CA SER A 114 -7.23 30.10 0.28
C SER A 114 -6.89 29.64 -1.15
N TYR A 115 -6.12 28.56 -1.28
CA TYR A 115 -5.75 27.98 -2.57
C TYR A 115 -6.80 27.00 -3.13
N LYS A 116 -7.87 26.70 -2.40
CA LYS A 116 -8.87 25.67 -2.77
C LYS A 116 -9.37 25.83 -4.22
N GLU A 117 -9.80 27.03 -4.60
CA GLU A 117 -10.26 27.29 -5.97
C GLU A 117 -9.14 27.16 -7.02
N ARG A 118 -7.94 27.62 -6.70
CA ARG A 118 -6.78 27.47 -7.60
C ARG A 118 -6.41 26.01 -7.81
N LEU A 119 -6.51 25.19 -6.76
CA LEU A 119 -6.26 23.74 -6.85
C LEU A 119 -7.29 23.07 -7.74
N ARG A 120 -8.58 23.39 -7.61
CA ARG A 120 -9.63 22.85 -8.48
C ARG A 120 -9.39 23.18 -9.96
N VAL A 121 -9.08 24.44 -10.26
CA VAL A 121 -8.74 24.87 -11.63
C VAL A 121 -7.50 24.13 -12.13
N PHE A 122 -6.48 23.96 -11.29
CA PHE A 122 -5.27 23.22 -11.63
C PHE A 122 -5.56 21.75 -11.89
N PHE A 123 -6.36 21.07 -11.05
CA PHE A 123 -6.78 19.70 -11.28
C PHE A 123 -7.51 19.56 -12.62
N GLY A 124 -8.48 20.43 -12.89
CA GLY A 124 -9.22 20.42 -14.16
C GLY A 124 -8.30 20.56 -15.37
N LYS A 125 -7.30 21.45 -15.31
CA LYS A 125 -6.31 21.63 -16.38
C LYS A 125 -5.49 20.34 -16.59
N GLU A 126 -4.98 19.76 -15.54
CA GLU A 126 -4.16 18.54 -15.62
C GLU A 126 -4.98 17.33 -16.11
N MET A 127 -6.21 17.18 -15.63
CA MET A 127 -7.11 16.10 -16.08
C MET A 127 -7.48 16.26 -17.58
N THR A 128 -7.60 17.48 -18.08
CA THR A 128 -7.81 17.73 -19.52
C THR A 128 -6.63 17.25 -20.37
N THR A 129 -5.42 17.20 -19.81
CA THR A 129 -4.23 16.66 -20.51
C THR A 129 -4.06 15.15 -20.38
N GLY A 130 -5.02 14.47 -19.75
CA GLY A 130 -5.01 13.00 -19.55
C GLY A 130 -4.34 12.56 -18.25
N HIS A 131 -3.96 13.49 -17.37
CA HIS A 131 -3.45 13.16 -16.05
C HIS A 131 -4.59 12.82 -15.08
N GLN A 132 -4.24 12.12 -14.00
CA GLN A 132 -5.16 11.78 -12.92
C GLN A 132 -4.70 12.37 -11.59
N VAL A 133 -5.63 12.56 -10.68
CA VAL A 133 -5.42 13.24 -9.40
C VAL A 133 -5.82 12.34 -8.23
N TYR A 134 -4.94 12.20 -7.25
CA TYR A 134 -5.28 11.68 -5.92
C TYR A 134 -5.54 12.84 -4.96
N VAL A 135 -6.63 12.75 -4.21
CA VAL A 135 -6.91 13.63 -3.06
C VAL A 135 -7.03 12.75 -1.82
N VAL A 136 -6.07 12.87 -0.91
CA VAL A 136 -5.98 12.03 0.29
C VAL A 136 -6.44 12.83 1.50
N CYS A 137 -7.52 12.40 2.13
CA CYS A 137 -7.99 12.96 3.39
C CYS A 137 -7.23 12.27 4.54
N PRO A 138 -6.44 12.99 5.34
CA PRO A 138 -5.75 12.39 6.47
C PRO A 138 -6.76 11.92 7.52
N LEU A 139 -6.48 10.79 8.17
CA LEU A 139 -7.21 10.38 9.37
C LEU A 139 -6.73 11.23 10.55
N VAL A 140 -7.65 11.89 11.24
CA VAL A 140 -7.39 12.57 12.49
C VAL A 140 -7.70 11.59 13.62
N GLU A 141 -6.77 11.37 14.54
CA GLU A 141 -6.76 10.28 15.54
C GLU A 141 -8.03 10.13 16.41
N GLU A 142 -8.94 11.11 16.43
CA GLU A 142 -10.05 11.12 17.38
C GLU A 142 -11.34 10.45 16.91
N SER A 143 -11.56 10.21 15.61
CA SER A 143 -12.79 9.55 15.14
C SER A 143 -12.77 9.14 13.67
N GLU A 144 -12.61 7.85 13.38
CA GLU A 144 -12.80 7.27 12.03
C GLU A 144 -14.14 7.66 11.35
N LYS A 145 -15.16 8.03 12.13
CA LYS A 145 -16.46 8.47 11.60
C LYS A 145 -16.39 9.88 11.03
N LEU A 146 -15.69 10.79 11.71
CA LEU A 146 -15.55 12.19 11.27
C LEU A 146 -14.67 12.26 10.01
N ASP A 147 -13.63 11.44 9.96
CA ASP A 147 -12.72 11.39 8.81
C ASP A 147 -13.41 10.86 7.56
N LEU A 148 -14.25 9.83 7.72
CA LEU A 148 -15.07 9.32 6.64
C LEU A 148 -16.05 10.37 6.13
N GLN A 149 -16.74 11.05 7.03
CA GLN A 149 -17.66 12.12 6.68
C GLN A 149 -16.96 13.25 5.93
N ALA A 150 -15.78 13.68 6.38
CA ALA A 150 -14.98 14.69 5.69
C ALA A 150 -14.57 14.26 4.27
N ALA A 151 -14.19 12.99 4.08
CA ALA A 151 -13.86 12.46 2.76
C ALA A 151 -15.10 12.37 1.85
N GLU A 152 -16.26 11.97 2.39
CA GLU A 152 -17.52 11.93 1.66
C GLU A 152 -18.00 13.34 1.26
N GLU A 153 -17.91 14.31 2.17
CA GLU A 153 -18.24 15.72 1.88
C GLU A 153 -17.35 16.29 0.78
N LEU A 154 -16.04 16.07 0.88
CA LEU A 154 -15.09 16.51 -0.16
C LEU A 154 -15.33 15.81 -1.49
N PHE A 155 -15.64 14.52 -1.48
CA PHE A 155 -16.01 13.78 -2.68
C PHE A 155 -17.25 14.39 -3.35
N LEU A 156 -18.31 14.65 -2.61
CA LEU A 156 -19.54 15.25 -3.15
C LEU A 156 -19.27 16.64 -3.73
N GLU A 157 -18.48 17.46 -3.03
CA GLU A 157 -18.09 18.78 -3.48
C GLU A 157 -17.29 18.75 -4.79
N LEU A 158 -16.30 17.86 -4.90
CA LEU A 158 -15.49 17.71 -6.11
C LEU A 158 -16.29 17.08 -7.25
N LYS A 159 -17.16 16.14 -6.95
CA LYS A 159 -18.04 15.52 -7.92
C LYS A 159 -19.02 16.51 -8.54
N ASP A 160 -19.59 17.42 -7.72
CA ASP A 160 -20.44 18.50 -8.21
C ASP A 160 -19.66 19.51 -9.05
N TYR A 161 -18.48 19.92 -8.56
CA TYR A 161 -17.62 20.87 -9.28
C TYR A 161 -17.20 20.36 -10.65
N PHE A 162 -16.84 19.10 -10.78
CA PHE A 162 -16.41 18.49 -12.03
C PHE A 162 -17.52 17.78 -12.80
N TYR A 163 -18.76 17.86 -12.33
CA TYR A 163 -19.95 17.29 -12.98
C TYR A 163 -19.96 17.55 -14.47
N LYS A 164 -20.08 16.78 -15.39
CA LYS A 164 -20.01 16.91 -16.86
C LYS A 164 -18.62 16.95 -17.48
N SER A 165 -17.56 17.07 -16.71
CA SER A 165 -16.21 17.19 -17.25
C SER A 165 -15.34 15.97 -16.94
N PHE A 166 -15.44 15.45 -15.72
CA PHE A 166 -14.58 14.38 -15.23
C PHE A 166 -15.32 13.51 -14.22
N ASP A 167 -14.97 12.22 -14.20
CA ASP A 167 -15.48 11.29 -13.21
C ASP A 167 -14.64 11.32 -11.93
N VAL A 168 -15.32 11.42 -10.80
CA VAL A 168 -14.73 11.45 -9.46
C VAL A 168 -15.12 10.18 -8.72
N GLY A 169 -14.12 9.49 -8.17
CA GLY A 169 -14.29 8.29 -7.35
C GLY A 169 -14.00 8.54 -5.87
N LEU A 170 -14.51 7.68 -5.02
CA LEU A 170 -14.24 7.66 -3.58
C LEU A 170 -13.82 6.26 -3.15
N VAL A 171 -12.74 6.18 -2.35
CA VAL A 171 -12.30 4.94 -1.69
C VAL A 171 -12.00 5.20 -0.22
N HIS A 172 -12.57 4.37 0.66
CA HIS A 172 -12.35 4.45 2.10
C HIS A 172 -12.35 3.07 2.79
N GLY A 173 -11.89 3.03 4.04
CA GLY A 173 -11.69 1.80 4.81
C GLY A 173 -12.92 0.91 4.99
N ARG A 174 -14.13 1.50 5.03
CA ARG A 174 -15.38 0.78 5.28
C ARG A 174 -16.04 0.17 4.04
N MET A 175 -15.56 0.48 2.84
CA MET A 175 -16.05 -0.18 1.65
C MET A 175 -15.69 -1.66 1.66
N ASN A 176 -16.55 -2.50 1.08
CA ASN A 176 -16.19 -3.90 0.93
C ASN A 176 -15.04 -4.06 -0.09
N PRO A 177 -14.26 -5.12 -0.01
CA PRO A 177 -13.10 -5.32 -0.89
C PRO A 177 -13.43 -5.25 -2.37
N LYS A 178 -14.57 -5.80 -2.79
CA LYS A 178 -15.00 -5.81 -4.18
C LYS A 178 -15.28 -4.41 -4.72
N GLU A 179 -16.00 -3.59 -3.94
CA GLU A 179 -16.25 -2.19 -4.31
C GLU A 179 -14.96 -1.38 -4.41
N LYS A 180 -14.01 -1.59 -3.48
CA LYS A 180 -12.69 -0.95 -3.56
C LYS A 180 -11.96 -1.33 -4.83
N ASP A 181 -11.93 -2.62 -5.15
CA ASP A 181 -11.25 -3.13 -6.33
C ASP A 181 -11.87 -2.56 -7.61
N GLU A 182 -13.21 -2.48 -7.70
CA GLU A 182 -13.92 -1.91 -8.84
C GLU A 182 -13.58 -0.43 -9.06
N VAL A 183 -13.59 0.38 -7.99
CA VAL A 183 -13.23 1.81 -8.08
C VAL A 183 -11.75 1.99 -8.42
N MET A 184 -10.86 1.22 -7.79
CA MET A 184 -9.42 1.29 -8.07
C MET A 184 -9.10 0.86 -9.50
N GLN A 185 -9.79 -0.14 -10.02
CA GLN A 185 -9.62 -0.56 -11.40
C GLN A 185 -10.11 0.50 -12.38
N ALA A 186 -11.29 1.09 -12.14
CA ALA A 186 -11.80 2.19 -12.95
C ALA A 186 -10.86 3.40 -12.96
N PHE A 187 -10.21 3.68 -11.81
CA PHE A 187 -9.19 4.72 -11.73
C PHE A 187 -7.92 4.33 -12.50
N HIS A 188 -7.44 3.10 -12.36
CA HIS A 188 -6.27 2.61 -13.10
C HIS A 188 -6.49 2.64 -14.63
N GLU A 189 -7.69 2.32 -15.09
CA GLU A 189 -8.07 2.33 -16.51
C GLU A 189 -8.36 3.74 -17.04
N GLY A 190 -8.35 4.77 -16.17
CA GLY A 190 -8.59 6.16 -16.56
C GLY A 190 -10.06 6.52 -16.75
N HIS A 191 -10.99 5.65 -16.36
CA HIS A 191 -12.43 5.97 -16.35
C HIS A 191 -12.77 6.97 -15.24
N ILE A 192 -12.03 6.97 -14.13
CA ILE A 192 -12.09 7.97 -13.08
C ILE A 192 -10.81 8.81 -13.18
N GLN A 193 -10.95 10.14 -13.24
CA GLN A 193 -9.82 11.06 -13.34
C GLN A 193 -9.39 11.65 -12.00
N LEU A 194 -10.30 11.72 -11.02
CA LEU A 194 -9.99 12.20 -9.68
C LEU A 194 -10.46 11.17 -8.65
N LEU A 195 -9.56 10.74 -7.78
CA LEU A 195 -9.87 9.80 -6.71
C LEU A 195 -9.68 10.44 -5.35
N VAL A 196 -10.78 10.56 -4.61
CA VAL A 196 -10.75 10.95 -3.19
C VAL A 196 -10.57 9.70 -2.35
N SER A 197 -9.66 9.74 -1.38
CA SER A 197 -9.44 8.60 -0.50
C SER A 197 -9.15 9.03 0.92
N THR A 198 -9.48 8.16 1.88
CA THR A 198 -8.84 8.17 3.18
C THR A 198 -7.47 7.51 3.08
N THR A 199 -6.66 7.53 4.13
CA THR A 199 -5.27 6.98 4.16
C THR A 199 -5.16 5.47 3.84
N VAL A 200 -6.26 4.83 3.49
CA VAL A 200 -6.38 3.39 3.19
C VAL A 200 -5.85 3.01 1.81
N ILE A 201 -5.53 3.97 0.93
CA ILE A 201 -4.81 3.63 -0.31
C ILE A 201 -3.38 3.28 0.06
N GLU A 202 -3.24 2.04 0.47
CA GLU A 202 -1.93 1.49 0.73
C GLU A 202 -1.16 1.35 -0.59
N VAL A 203 0.09 1.78 -0.51
CA VAL A 203 1.13 1.61 -1.50
C VAL A 203 0.96 0.29 -2.27
N GLY A 204 0.86 0.36 -3.59
CA GLY A 204 0.84 -0.87 -4.41
C GLY A 204 0.11 -0.77 -5.73
N VAL A 205 -0.78 0.20 -5.93
CA VAL A 205 -1.41 0.40 -7.23
C VAL A 205 -0.62 1.45 -8.01
N ASN A 206 0.17 0.97 -8.96
CA ASN A 206 0.90 1.86 -9.85
C ASN A 206 -0.07 2.44 -10.89
N VAL A 207 -0.43 3.71 -10.75
CA VAL A 207 -1.21 4.48 -11.73
C VAL A 207 -0.31 5.53 -12.35
N PRO A 208 0.34 5.24 -13.49
CA PRO A 208 1.35 6.14 -14.08
C PRO A 208 0.82 7.53 -14.43
N ASN A 209 -0.48 7.64 -14.76
CA ASN A 209 -1.14 8.89 -15.10
C ASN A 209 -1.57 9.72 -13.88
N ALA A 210 -1.52 9.16 -12.68
CA ALA A 210 -1.78 9.89 -11.44
C ALA A 210 -0.55 10.70 -11.04
N THR A 211 -0.44 11.89 -11.60
CA THR A 211 0.73 12.79 -11.47
C THR A 211 0.58 13.78 -10.34
N ILE A 212 -0.60 13.92 -9.77
CA ILE A 212 -0.90 14.84 -8.68
C ILE A 212 -1.41 14.06 -7.48
N MET A 213 -0.88 14.40 -6.31
CA MET A 213 -1.38 13.96 -5.00
C MET A 213 -1.55 15.18 -4.10
N CYS A 214 -2.74 15.37 -3.54
CA CYS A 214 -3.10 16.47 -2.65
C CYS A 214 -3.63 15.92 -1.32
#